data_a4087172781dad38d4fb59fd597eded6
#
_entry.id   a4087172781dad38d4fb59fd597eded6
#
_cell.length_a   1.000
_cell.length_b   1.000
_cell.length_c   1.000
_cell.angle_alpha   90.00
_cell.angle_beta   90.00
_cell.angle_gamma   90.00
#
_symmetry.space_group_name_H-M   'P 1'
#
loop_
_entity.id
_entity.type
_entity.pdbx_description
1 polymer ?
#
loop_
_entity_poly.entity_id
_entity_poly.type
_entity_poly.pdbx_seq_one_letter_code
_entity_poly.pdbx_strand_id
1 'polypeptide(L)'
;AQTPDPAKLKSEGDNALKAKNYAVAFTKYNQYLKQTNYQDSITAFNCGVCADRTKKYADAAKLFDVAIQKNYNVASAYIGKASALRNLNKDSEYLATLQEAMQAAPANATIEKLYAIYYLKEGQAFQKAGNLAKAEESYKHATEVTSKKWKTDALYSLGVLFFNNGAVTLKKAAPLANSDAAKYEA
;
A
#
# COMPACT_ATOMS: atom_id res chain seq x y z
N ALA A 1 -43.04 1.36 6.55
CA ALA A 1 -42.48 1.58 5.21
C ALA A 1 -42.04 0.22 4.67
N GLN A 2 -42.41 -0.12 3.44
CA GLN A 2 -42.03 -1.38 2.81
C GLN A 2 -40.51 -1.40 2.52
N THR A 3 -39.82 -2.47 2.89
CA THR A 3 -38.41 -2.64 2.60
C THR A 3 -38.17 -2.66 1.08
N PRO A 4 -37.29 -1.83 0.52
CA PRO A 4 -37.05 -1.81 -0.92
C PRO A 4 -36.61 -3.17 -1.43
N ASP A 5 -37.05 -3.55 -2.62
CA ASP A 5 -36.61 -4.79 -3.29
C ASP A 5 -35.12 -4.76 -3.58
N PRO A 6 -34.37 -5.79 -3.17
CA PRO A 6 -32.91 -5.86 -3.42
C PRO A 6 -32.54 -5.74 -4.90
N ALA A 7 -33.27 -6.40 -5.80
CA ALA A 7 -33.03 -6.35 -7.23
C ALA A 7 -33.18 -4.91 -7.78
N LYS A 8 -34.15 -4.17 -7.29
CA LYS A 8 -34.38 -2.77 -7.64
C LYS A 8 -33.26 -1.90 -7.13
N LEU A 9 -32.82 -2.09 -5.87
CA LEU A 9 -31.66 -1.34 -5.29
C LEU A 9 -30.39 -1.54 -6.09
N LYS A 10 -30.08 -2.78 -6.48
CA LYS A 10 -28.92 -3.08 -7.31
C LYS A 10 -29.00 -2.39 -8.67
N SER A 11 -30.14 -2.51 -9.36
CA SER A 11 -30.36 -1.87 -10.67
C SER A 11 -30.25 -0.33 -10.61
N GLU A 12 -30.80 0.29 -9.57
CA GLU A 12 -30.67 1.74 -9.34
C GLU A 12 -29.22 2.14 -9.08
N GLY A 13 -28.47 1.31 -8.33
CA GLY A 13 -27.02 1.48 -8.11
C GLY A 13 -26.22 1.39 -9.41
N ASP A 14 -26.51 0.38 -10.25
CA ASP A 14 -25.84 0.18 -11.55
C ASP A 14 -26.10 1.37 -12.49
N ASN A 15 -27.31 1.88 -12.54
CA ASN A 15 -27.67 3.05 -13.35
C ASN A 15 -26.96 4.32 -12.84
N ALA A 16 -26.92 4.51 -11.52
CA ALA A 16 -26.21 5.63 -10.90
C ALA A 16 -24.69 5.56 -11.15
N LEU A 17 -24.09 4.36 -11.09
CA LEU A 17 -22.68 4.14 -11.39
C LEU A 17 -22.36 4.47 -12.86
N LYS A 18 -23.17 4.01 -13.80
CA LYS A 18 -23.06 4.34 -15.23
C LYS A 18 -23.14 5.85 -15.47
N ALA A 19 -24.03 6.53 -14.74
CA ALA A 19 -24.15 7.99 -14.76
C ALA A 19 -23.05 8.72 -13.98
N LYS A 20 -22.08 8.00 -13.39
CA LYS A 20 -21.03 8.54 -12.51
C LYS A 20 -21.55 9.28 -11.27
N ASN A 21 -22.80 9.02 -10.89
CA ASN A 21 -23.38 9.54 -9.65
C ASN A 21 -22.98 8.59 -8.49
N TYR A 22 -21.71 8.73 -8.07
CA TYR A 22 -21.12 7.83 -7.08
C TYR A 22 -21.81 7.89 -5.70
N ALA A 23 -22.35 9.03 -5.33
CA ALA A 23 -23.06 9.17 -4.04
C ALA A 23 -24.37 8.37 -4.02
N VAL A 24 -25.15 8.44 -5.08
CA VAL A 24 -26.39 7.65 -5.21
C VAL A 24 -26.06 6.18 -5.38
N ALA A 25 -25.07 5.83 -6.22
CA ALA A 25 -24.63 4.46 -6.41
C ALA A 25 -24.20 3.82 -5.08
N PHE A 26 -23.35 4.50 -4.29
CA PHE A 26 -22.95 4.05 -2.96
C PHE A 26 -24.16 3.77 -2.05
N THR A 27 -25.09 4.70 -1.98
CA THR A 27 -26.29 4.56 -1.13
C THR A 27 -27.10 3.33 -1.50
N LYS A 28 -27.38 3.14 -2.80
CA LYS A 28 -28.19 2.03 -3.30
C LYS A 28 -27.48 0.67 -3.15
N TYR A 29 -26.21 0.60 -3.51
CA TYR A 29 -25.42 -0.62 -3.33
C TYR A 29 -25.26 -0.99 -1.86
N ASN A 30 -25.01 -0.02 -0.98
CA ASN A 30 -24.86 -0.30 0.45
C ASN A 30 -26.17 -0.83 1.07
N GLN A 31 -27.33 -0.31 0.66
CA GLN A 31 -28.63 -0.86 1.07
C GLN A 31 -28.83 -2.30 0.57
N TYR A 32 -28.52 -2.55 -0.71
CA TYR A 32 -28.56 -3.88 -1.30
C TYR A 32 -27.65 -4.87 -0.57
N LEU A 33 -26.39 -4.51 -0.37
CA LEU A 33 -25.38 -5.37 0.28
C LEU A 33 -25.77 -5.72 1.73
N LYS A 34 -26.32 -4.78 2.48
CA LYS A 34 -26.84 -5.04 3.83
C LYS A 34 -27.99 -6.05 3.82
N GLN A 35 -28.91 -5.97 2.87
CA GLN A 35 -30.03 -6.90 2.75
C GLN A 35 -29.59 -8.30 2.30
N THR A 36 -28.49 -8.40 1.54
CA THR A 36 -27.95 -9.65 1.01
C THR A 36 -26.76 -10.17 1.80
N ASN A 37 -26.52 -9.65 3.01
CA ASN A 37 -25.38 -10.03 3.86
C ASN A 37 -24.04 -10.00 3.12
N TYR A 38 -23.83 -9.02 2.25
CA TYR A 38 -22.61 -8.83 1.48
C TYR A 38 -22.19 -10.04 0.61
N GLN A 39 -23.17 -10.79 0.10
CA GLN A 39 -22.85 -11.98 -0.72
C GLN A 39 -22.35 -11.67 -2.13
N ASP A 40 -22.73 -10.52 -2.68
CA ASP A 40 -22.34 -10.08 -4.03
C ASP A 40 -21.02 -9.33 -4.03
N SER A 41 -19.95 -10.04 -4.39
CA SER A 41 -18.58 -9.48 -4.44
C SER A 41 -18.39 -8.40 -5.50
N ILE A 42 -19.09 -8.51 -6.63
CA ILE A 42 -19.05 -7.52 -7.71
C ILE A 42 -19.63 -6.19 -7.21
N THR A 43 -20.83 -6.28 -6.61
CA THR A 43 -21.48 -5.08 -6.06
C THR A 43 -20.70 -4.52 -4.87
N ALA A 44 -20.09 -5.36 -4.04
CA ALA A 44 -19.21 -4.90 -2.95
C ALA A 44 -18.00 -4.11 -3.49
N PHE A 45 -17.33 -4.63 -4.52
CA PHE A 45 -16.21 -3.91 -5.17
C PHE A 45 -16.66 -2.57 -5.75
N ASN A 46 -17.77 -2.55 -6.53
CA ASN A 46 -18.30 -1.33 -7.12
C ASN A 46 -18.74 -0.30 -6.06
N CYS A 47 -19.34 -0.78 -4.97
CA CYS A 47 -19.71 0.06 -3.83
C CYS A 47 -18.44 0.65 -3.16
N GLY A 48 -17.37 -0.14 -3.02
CA GLY A 48 -16.05 0.32 -2.54
C GLY A 48 -15.47 1.44 -3.39
N VAL A 49 -15.55 1.30 -4.72
CA VAL A 49 -15.13 2.36 -5.66
C VAL A 49 -15.96 3.63 -5.46
N CYS A 50 -17.29 3.48 -5.31
CA CYS A 50 -18.18 4.62 -5.08
C CYS A 50 -17.89 5.30 -3.73
N ALA A 51 -17.61 4.52 -2.69
CA ALA A 51 -17.22 5.02 -1.38
C ALA A 51 -15.90 5.82 -1.44
N ASP A 52 -14.88 5.30 -2.14
CA ASP A 52 -13.61 6.00 -2.33
C ASP A 52 -13.80 7.33 -3.08
N ARG A 53 -14.55 7.32 -4.19
CA ARG A 53 -14.88 8.52 -4.96
C ARG A 53 -15.65 9.58 -4.18
N THR A 54 -16.41 9.17 -3.17
CA THR A 54 -17.16 10.05 -2.27
C THR A 54 -16.45 10.32 -0.95
N LYS A 55 -15.16 9.94 -0.85
CA LYS A 55 -14.29 10.12 0.33
C LYS A 55 -14.77 9.40 1.58
N LYS A 56 -15.60 8.37 1.43
CA LYS A 56 -16.03 7.48 2.52
C LYS A 56 -15.02 6.35 2.70
N TYR A 57 -13.79 6.73 3.03
CA TYR A 57 -12.63 5.83 2.99
C TYR A 57 -12.76 4.64 3.95
N ALA A 58 -13.38 4.81 5.12
CA ALA A 58 -13.60 3.70 6.05
C ALA A 58 -14.56 2.65 5.48
N ASP A 59 -15.62 3.09 4.79
CA ASP A 59 -16.54 2.19 4.09
C ASP A 59 -15.85 1.54 2.88
N ALA A 60 -15.06 2.31 2.13
CA ALA A 60 -14.29 1.82 0.98
C ALA A 60 -13.37 0.65 1.40
N ALA A 61 -12.58 0.82 2.45
CA ALA A 61 -11.67 -0.21 2.94
C ALA A 61 -12.42 -1.51 3.29
N LYS A 62 -13.54 -1.41 4.01
CA LYS A 62 -14.37 -2.58 4.37
C LYS A 62 -14.98 -3.28 3.15
N LEU A 63 -15.43 -2.50 2.18
CA LEU A 63 -16.08 -3.05 0.96
C LEU A 63 -15.06 -3.73 0.05
N PHE A 64 -13.85 -3.19 -0.06
CA PHE A 64 -12.75 -3.87 -0.75
C PHE A 64 -12.32 -5.15 -0.03
N ASP A 65 -12.35 -5.19 1.31
CA ASP A 65 -12.13 -6.44 2.06
C ASP A 65 -13.13 -7.53 1.68
N VAL A 66 -14.41 -7.20 1.53
CA VAL A 66 -15.41 -8.16 1.07
C VAL A 66 -15.07 -8.71 -0.31
N ALA A 67 -14.62 -7.87 -1.23
CA ALA A 67 -14.20 -8.29 -2.57
C ALA A 67 -12.95 -9.20 -2.51
N ILE A 68 -11.96 -8.88 -1.68
CA ILE A 68 -10.75 -9.67 -1.45
C ILE A 68 -11.11 -11.06 -0.89
N GLN A 69 -11.90 -11.11 0.18
CA GLN A 69 -12.31 -12.36 0.82
C GLN A 69 -13.09 -13.29 -0.12
N LYS A 70 -13.82 -12.72 -1.06
CA LYS A 70 -14.57 -13.46 -2.08
C LYS A 70 -13.79 -13.67 -3.38
N ASN A 71 -12.51 -13.38 -3.37
CA ASN A 71 -11.59 -13.56 -4.50
C ASN A 71 -12.06 -12.84 -5.79
N TYR A 72 -12.65 -11.65 -5.64
CA TYR A 72 -13.11 -10.85 -6.77
C TYR A 72 -12.18 -9.66 -7.02
N ASN A 73 -11.64 -9.57 -8.24
CA ASN A 73 -10.78 -8.48 -8.71
C ASN A 73 -9.67 -8.10 -7.70
N VAL A 74 -9.03 -9.13 -7.16
CA VAL A 74 -8.17 -9.10 -5.96
C VAL A 74 -7.12 -7.99 -6.02
N ALA A 75 -6.37 -7.89 -7.11
CA ALA A 75 -5.34 -6.85 -7.24
C ALA A 75 -5.92 -5.43 -7.13
N SER A 76 -7.01 -5.16 -7.85
CA SER A 76 -7.67 -3.85 -7.81
C SER A 76 -8.32 -3.57 -6.45
N ALA A 77 -8.85 -4.60 -5.78
CA ALA A 77 -9.43 -4.47 -4.45
C ALA A 77 -8.35 -4.14 -3.41
N TYR A 78 -7.18 -4.78 -3.45
CA TYR A 78 -6.05 -4.40 -2.60
C TYR A 78 -5.56 -2.98 -2.86
N ILE A 79 -5.47 -2.56 -4.12
CA ILE A 79 -5.09 -1.18 -4.48
C ILE A 79 -6.10 -0.18 -3.92
N GLY A 80 -7.39 -0.46 -4.06
CA GLY A 80 -8.47 0.38 -3.53
C GLY A 80 -8.44 0.46 -2.00
N LYS A 81 -8.27 -0.68 -1.31
CA LYS A 81 -8.12 -0.75 0.15
C LYS A 81 -6.91 0.06 0.62
N ALA A 82 -5.75 -0.15 0.00
CA ALA A 82 -4.53 0.59 0.32
C ALA A 82 -4.73 2.11 0.13
N SER A 83 -5.36 2.53 -0.98
CA SER A 83 -5.69 3.94 -1.21
C SER A 83 -6.56 4.52 -0.10
N ALA A 84 -7.62 3.81 0.29
CA ALA A 84 -8.51 4.23 1.36
C ALA A 84 -7.80 4.34 2.72
N LEU A 85 -6.97 3.36 3.08
CA LEU A 85 -6.20 3.35 4.33
C LEU A 85 -5.19 4.49 4.39
N ARG A 86 -4.51 4.79 3.27
CA ARG A 86 -3.60 5.93 3.19
C ARG A 86 -4.33 7.26 3.39
N ASN A 87 -5.52 7.42 2.81
CA ASN A 87 -6.35 8.62 3.02
C ASN A 87 -6.87 8.75 4.48
N LEU A 88 -6.93 7.64 5.22
CA LEU A 88 -7.26 7.60 6.64
C LEU A 88 -6.04 7.81 7.55
N ASN A 89 -4.84 7.94 6.99
CA ASN A 89 -3.56 7.98 7.73
C ASN A 89 -3.33 6.73 8.61
N LYS A 90 -3.77 5.56 8.14
CA LYS A 90 -3.63 4.28 8.82
C LYS A 90 -2.40 3.52 8.30
N ASP A 91 -1.21 4.03 8.62
CA ASP A 91 0.05 3.58 8.02
C ASP A 91 0.34 2.09 8.28
N SER A 92 0.08 1.59 9.48
CA SER A 92 0.31 0.16 9.80
C SER A 92 -0.62 -0.77 9.01
N GLU A 93 -1.92 -0.42 8.89
CA GLU A 93 -2.88 -1.18 8.10
C GLU A 93 -2.58 -1.07 6.59
N TYR A 94 -2.12 0.10 6.15
CA TYR A 94 -1.67 0.31 4.77
C TYR A 94 -0.51 -0.60 4.41
N LEU A 95 0.54 -0.66 5.26
CA LEU A 95 1.69 -1.53 5.04
C LEU A 95 1.29 -3.01 5.04
N ALA A 96 0.52 -3.46 6.02
CA ALA A 96 0.03 -4.83 6.06
C ALA A 96 -0.76 -5.19 4.79
N THR A 97 -1.62 -4.27 4.31
CA THR A 97 -2.36 -4.44 3.06
C THR A 97 -1.45 -4.58 1.84
N LEU A 98 -0.36 -3.81 1.77
CA LEU A 98 0.61 -3.93 0.67
C LEU A 98 1.38 -5.26 0.72
N GLN A 99 1.75 -5.73 1.91
CA GLN A 99 2.43 -7.01 2.09
C GLN A 99 1.54 -8.20 1.67
N GLU A 100 0.27 -8.17 2.08
CA GLU A 100 -0.73 -9.15 1.62
C GLU A 100 -0.94 -9.09 0.10
N ALA A 101 -1.02 -7.87 -0.45
CA ALA A 101 -1.21 -7.67 -1.89
C ALA A 101 -0.05 -8.20 -2.73
N MET A 102 1.20 -8.06 -2.27
CA MET A 102 2.39 -8.62 -2.92
C MET A 102 2.32 -10.15 -3.02
N GLN A 103 1.74 -10.81 -2.01
CA GLN A 103 1.57 -12.27 -2.02
C GLN A 103 0.37 -12.71 -2.88
N ALA A 104 -0.75 -11.97 -2.80
CA ALA A 104 -2.00 -12.32 -3.49
C ALA A 104 -1.98 -12.01 -5.00
N ALA A 105 -1.22 -10.99 -5.40
CA ALA A 105 -1.11 -10.54 -6.80
C ALA A 105 0.36 -10.25 -7.17
N PRO A 106 1.22 -11.27 -7.19
CA PRO A 106 2.63 -11.09 -7.48
C PRO A 106 2.85 -10.47 -8.87
N ALA A 107 3.89 -9.67 -9.00
CA ALA A 107 4.25 -8.94 -10.23
C ALA A 107 3.18 -7.94 -10.73
N ASN A 108 2.20 -7.57 -9.91
CA ASN A 108 1.31 -6.48 -10.26
C ASN A 108 2.04 -5.14 -10.17
N ALA A 109 2.18 -4.46 -11.31
CA ALA A 109 3.00 -3.25 -11.43
C ALA A 109 2.60 -2.12 -10.46
N THR A 110 1.31 -1.96 -10.16
CA THR A 110 0.82 -0.93 -9.23
C THR A 110 1.12 -1.30 -7.78
N ILE A 111 0.90 -2.56 -7.41
CA ILE A 111 1.19 -3.05 -6.05
C ILE A 111 2.69 -2.96 -5.78
N GLU A 112 3.53 -3.46 -6.68
CA GLU A 112 4.98 -3.36 -6.56
C GLU A 112 5.47 -1.93 -6.43
N LYS A 113 4.90 -1.01 -7.23
CA LYS A 113 5.21 0.42 -7.13
C LYS A 113 4.87 0.98 -5.75
N LEU A 114 3.68 0.69 -5.23
CA LEU A 114 3.25 1.20 -3.93
C LEU A 114 4.13 0.65 -2.80
N TYR A 115 4.43 -0.64 -2.85
CA TYR A 115 5.31 -1.33 -1.91
C TYR A 115 6.73 -0.74 -1.91
N ALA A 116 7.34 -0.64 -3.08
CA ALA A 116 8.69 -0.09 -3.22
C ALA A 116 8.77 1.36 -2.76
N ILE A 117 7.81 2.21 -3.15
CA ILE A 117 7.76 3.62 -2.73
C ILE A 117 7.62 3.75 -1.20
N TYR A 118 6.81 2.90 -0.57
CA TYR A 118 6.67 2.90 0.88
C TYR A 118 8.05 2.68 1.54
N TYR A 119 8.70 1.58 1.22
CA TYR A 119 9.97 1.21 1.85
C TYR A 119 11.14 2.13 1.45
N LEU A 120 11.17 2.67 0.24
CA LEU A 120 12.16 3.69 -0.14
C LEU A 120 12.02 4.96 0.71
N LYS A 121 10.80 5.42 0.96
CA LYS A 121 10.55 6.60 1.81
C LYS A 121 10.89 6.34 3.27
N GLU A 122 10.53 5.16 3.77
CA GLU A 122 10.84 4.74 5.13
C GLU A 122 12.36 4.65 5.33
N GLY A 123 13.08 4.01 4.40
CA GLY A 123 14.53 3.93 4.41
C GLY A 123 15.20 5.31 4.40
N GLN A 124 14.72 6.23 3.56
CA GLN A 124 15.19 7.62 3.55
C GLN A 124 14.95 8.34 4.88
N ALA A 125 13.82 8.11 5.52
CA ALA A 125 13.51 8.70 6.83
C ALA A 125 14.45 8.16 7.91
N PHE A 126 14.68 6.85 7.97
CA PHE A 126 15.64 6.24 8.89
C PHE A 126 17.08 6.69 8.63
N GLN A 127 17.47 6.81 7.36
CA GLN A 127 18.82 7.31 6.99
C GLN A 127 19.03 8.74 7.47
N LYS A 128 18.05 9.62 7.29
CA LYS A 128 18.09 11.01 7.79
C LYS A 128 18.14 11.07 9.32
N ALA A 129 17.48 10.15 10.00
CA ALA A 129 17.51 10.03 11.45
C ALA A 129 18.81 9.36 11.99
N GLY A 130 19.72 8.94 11.12
CA GLY A 130 20.97 8.26 11.51
C GLY A 130 20.79 6.79 11.88
N ASN A 131 19.59 6.23 11.71
CA ASN A 131 19.32 4.81 11.97
C ASN A 131 19.63 3.97 10.72
N LEU A 132 20.92 3.72 10.49
CA LEU A 132 21.41 3.08 9.28
C LEU A 132 20.95 1.63 9.15
N ALA A 133 20.81 0.90 10.27
CA ALA A 133 20.34 -0.48 10.25
C ALA A 133 18.90 -0.60 9.76
N LYS A 134 18.00 0.25 10.27
CA LYS A 134 16.60 0.28 9.79
C LYS A 134 16.48 0.82 8.38
N ALA A 135 17.33 1.78 7.98
CA ALA A 135 17.38 2.25 6.60
C ALA A 135 17.76 1.12 5.63
N GLU A 136 18.77 0.32 6.00
CA GLU A 136 19.19 -0.85 5.23
C GLU A 136 18.07 -1.88 5.08
N GLU A 137 17.39 -2.21 6.18
CA GLU A 137 16.25 -3.14 6.20
C GLU A 137 15.13 -2.66 5.27
N SER A 138 14.73 -1.39 5.38
CA SER A 138 13.69 -0.81 4.52
C SER A 138 14.10 -0.84 3.04
N TYR A 139 15.34 -0.48 2.71
CA TYR A 139 15.80 -0.55 1.31
C TYR A 139 15.88 -1.99 0.80
N LYS A 140 16.23 -2.97 1.63
CA LYS A 140 16.18 -4.40 1.26
C LYS A 140 14.75 -4.83 0.93
N HIS A 141 13.75 -4.48 1.74
CA HIS A 141 12.35 -4.73 1.40
C HIS A 141 11.96 -4.13 0.05
N ALA A 142 12.41 -2.91 -0.26
CA ALA A 142 12.14 -2.31 -1.56
C ALA A 142 12.76 -3.08 -2.74
N THR A 143 13.76 -3.96 -2.52
CA THR A 143 14.33 -4.82 -3.58
C THR A 143 13.53 -6.07 -3.89
N GLU A 144 12.52 -6.42 -3.08
CA GLU A 144 11.72 -7.65 -3.22
C GLU A 144 10.79 -7.62 -4.45
N VAL A 145 10.61 -6.46 -5.07
CA VAL A 145 9.80 -6.28 -6.28
C VAL A 145 10.48 -6.88 -7.52
N THR A 146 9.69 -7.29 -8.50
CA THR A 146 10.18 -7.77 -9.80
C THR A 146 10.44 -6.63 -10.78
N SER A 147 9.79 -5.50 -10.60
CA SER A 147 9.96 -4.30 -11.41
C SER A 147 11.41 -3.82 -11.44
N LYS A 148 12.05 -3.89 -12.61
CA LYS A 148 13.44 -3.48 -12.82
C LYS A 148 13.70 -2.06 -12.31
N LYS A 149 12.79 -1.13 -12.60
CA LYS A 149 12.91 0.27 -12.18
C LYS A 149 13.01 0.39 -10.66
N TRP A 150 12.02 -0.10 -9.95
CA TRP A 150 11.95 0.05 -8.49
C TRP A 150 13.04 -0.72 -7.76
N LYS A 151 13.38 -1.90 -8.28
CA LYS A 151 14.52 -2.68 -7.78
C LYS A 151 15.85 -1.95 -7.95
N THR A 152 16.06 -1.32 -9.11
CA THR A 152 17.27 -0.53 -9.36
C THR A 152 17.36 0.68 -8.43
N ASP A 153 16.25 1.41 -8.22
CA ASP A 153 16.20 2.55 -7.31
C ASP A 153 16.51 2.13 -5.86
N ALA A 154 16.02 0.96 -5.43
CA ALA A 154 16.30 0.42 -4.11
C ALA A 154 17.77 -0.01 -3.94
N LEU A 155 18.32 -0.70 -4.93
CA LEU A 155 19.74 -1.10 -4.93
C LEU A 155 20.67 0.11 -4.95
N TYR A 156 20.31 1.15 -5.71
CA TYR A 156 21.07 2.41 -5.69
C TYR A 156 21.05 3.05 -4.30
N SER A 157 19.89 3.09 -3.65
CA SER A 157 19.75 3.64 -2.29
C SER A 157 20.60 2.87 -1.26
N LEU A 158 20.63 1.53 -1.37
CA LEU A 158 21.54 0.69 -0.56
C LEU A 158 23.00 1.00 -0.83
N GLY A 159 23.40 1.11 -2.08
CA GLY A 159 24.77 1.45 -2.46
C GLY A 159 25.22 2.79 -1.88
N VAL A 160 24.38 3.81 -1.98
CA VAL A 160 24.63 5.14 -1.39
C VAL A 160 24.72 5.07 0.14
N LEU A 161 23.85 4.28 0.78
CA LEU A 161 23.87 4.08 2.24
C LEU A 161 25.21 3.50 2.70
N PHE A 162 25.66 2.42 2.06
CA PHE A 162 26.93 1.76 2.40
C PHE A 162 28.15 2.62 2.08
N PHE A 163 28.16 3.31 0.94
CA PHE A 163 29.25 4.22 0.60
C PHE A 163 29.40 5.34 1.63
N ASN A 164 28.30 5.98 2.02
CA ASN A 164 28.32 7.06 3.00
C ASN A 164 28.74 6.56 4.38
N ASN A 165 28.28 5.38 4.80
CA ASN A 165 28.67 4.77 6.07
C ASN A 165 30.17 4.42 6.08
N GLY A 166 30.68 3.84 4.99
CA GLY A 166 32.12 3.55 4.81
C GLY A 166 32.96 4.81 4.86
N ALA A 167 32.55 5.87 4.17
CA ALA A 167 33.25 7.15 4.19
C ALA A 167 33.33 7.77 5.60
N VAL A 168 32.24 7.70 6.37
CA VAL A 168 32.20 8.16 7.77
C VAL A 168 33.11 7.32 8.65
N THR A 169 33.14 6.01 8.47
CA THR A 169 34.01 5.09 9.23
C THR A 169 35.48 5.37 8.94
N LEU A 170 35.86 5.51 7.67
CA LEU A 170 37.23 5.88 7.26
C LEU A 170 37.66 7.22 7.84
N LYS A 171 36.79 8.24 7.80
CA LYS A 171 37.11 9.55 8.37
C LYS A 171 37.34 9.49 9.88
N LYS A 172 36.64 8.62 10.60
CA LYS A 172 36.82 8.40 12.04
C LYS A 172 38.14 7.61 12.33
N ALA A 173 38.47 6.67 11.45
CA ALA A 173 39.65 5.84 11.60
C ALA A 173 40.97 6.55 11.21
N ALA A 174 40.95 7.47 10.25
CA ALA A 174 42.12 8.16 9.73
C ALA A 174 43.01 8.84 10.80
N PRO A 175 42.47 9.51 11.82
CA PRO A 175 43.30 10.05 12.90
C PRO A 175 44.03 8.97 13.71
N LEU A 176 43.47 7.77 13.83
CA LEU A 176 44.07 6.65 14.56
C LEU A 176 45.29 6.07 13.84
N ALA A 177 45.27 6.04 12.50
CA ALA A 177 46.39 5.62 11.68
C ALA A 177 47.65 6.50 11.90
N ASN A 178 47.44 7.78 12.19
CA ASN A 178 48.53 8.74 12.44
C ASN A 178 48.98 8.75 13.90
N SER A 179 48.16 8.32 14.85
CA SER A 179 48.48 8.38 16.28
C SER A 179 48.85 7.03 16.87
N ASP A 180 48.33 5.94 16.36
CA ASP A 180 48.51 4.60 16.88
C ASP A 180 48.11 3.55 15.83
N ALA A 181 49.11 3.00 15.11
CA ALA A 181 48.86 2.04 14.04
C ALA A 181 48.14 0.76 14.52
N ALA A 182 48.40 0.30 15.75
CA ALA A 182 47.76 -0.88 16.30
C ALA A 182 46.26 -0.68 16.54
N LYS A 183 45.81 0.53 16.87
CA LYS A 183 44.37 0.88 16.99
C LYS A 183 43.69 1.04 15.65
N TYR A 184 44.46 1.36 14.60
CA TYR A 184 43.91 1.48 13.25
C TYR A 184 43.63 0.11 12.62
N GLU A 185 44.46 -0.89 12.93
CA GLU A 185 44.35 -2.25 12.41
C GLU A 185 43.30 -3.12 13.16
N ALA A 186 42.83 -2.67 14.31
CA ALA A 186 41.81 -3.36 15.12
C ALA A 186 40.39 -3.03 14.69
#